data_8f0aea2598f0920b5349ac290d8c999b
#
_entry.id   8f0aea2598f0920b5349ac290d8c999b
#
_cell.length_a   1.000
_cell.length_b   1.000
_cell.length_c   1.000
_cell.angle_alpha   90.00
_cell.angle_beta   90.00
_cell.angle_gamma   90.00
#
_symmetry.space_group_name_H-M   'P 1'
#
loop_
_entity.id
_entity.type
_entity.pdbx_description
1 polymer ?
#
loop_
_entity_poly.entity_id
_entity_poly.type
_entity_poly.pdbx_seq_one_letter_code
_entity_poly.pdbx_strand_id
1 'polypeptide(L)'
;MPTFAAIDIGSNSCRLKIAAVHLHRLKTLHEDREVTRLGESVFQTGVISPEAMAATIRALKRFHKAVQMHVADKVRVVATSAMRDARNAEAFTEWVRSATGWSVEVISGLEEGRLIHLGVVTHEVGARGRCVLIDLGGG
;
A
#
# COMPACT_ATOMS: atom_id res chain seq x y z
N MET A 1 -22.43 -6.97 -3.07
CA MET A 1 -21.22 -6.53 -3.83
C MET A 1 -20.01 -6.80 -2.95
N PRO A 2 -19.04 -7.55 -3.41
CA PRO A 2 -17.83 -7.76 -2.62
C PRO A 2 -17.07 -6.44 -2.45
N THR A 3 -16.56 -6.23 -1.24
CA THR A 3 -15.81 -5.05 -0.84
C THR A 3 -14.36 -5.44 -0.54
N PHE A 4 -13.43 -4.72 -1.13
CA PHE A 4 -12.00 -4.97 -1.00
C PHE A 4 -11.30 -3.75 -0.41
N ALA A 5 -10.30 -4.00 0.43
CA ALA A 5 -9.40 -2.98 0.92
C ALA A 5 -7.97 -3.26 0.44
N ALA A 6 -7.33 -2.26 -0.12
CA ALA A 6 -5.94 -2.29 -0.49
C ALA A 6 -5.16 -1.26 0.32
N ILE A 7 -4.07 -1.68 0.94
CA ILE A 7 -3.15 -0.82 1.67
C ILE A 7 -1.78 -0.90 1.00
N ASP A 8 -1.22 0.25 0.69
CA ASP A 8 0.12 0.40 0.12
C ASP A 8 1.03 1.13 1.13
N ILE A 9 2.06 0.44 1.59
CA ILE A 9 3.10 0.99 2.46
C ILE A 9 4.27 1.41 1.57
N GLY A 10 4.20 2.65 1.10
CA GLY A 10 5.21 3.24 0.22
C GLY A 10 6.37 3.89 0.98
N SER A 11 7.39 4.30 0.25
CA SER A 11 8.56 4.97 0.82
C SER A 11 8.25 6.36 1.37
N ASN A 12 7.32 7.08 0.77
CA ASN A 12 6.91 8.42 1.22
C ASN A 12 5.61 8.42 2.02
N SER A 13 4.62 7.63 1.59
CA SER A 13 3.30 7.63 2.20
C SER A 13 2.67 6.25 2.24
N CYS A 14 1.80 6.04 3.23
CA CYS A 14 0.88 4.92 3.26
C CYS A 14 -0.46 5.35 2.69
N ARG A 15 -1.11 4.47 1.95
CA ARG A 15 -2.41 4.72 1.32
C ARG A 15 -3.38 3.58 1.60
N LEU A 16 -4.63 3.94 1.79
CA LEU A 16 -5.75 3.01 1.89
C LEU A 16 -6.75 3.33 0.79
N LYS A 17 -7.23 2.29 0.11
CA LYS A 17 -8.41 2.39 -0.74
C LYS A 17 -9.35 1.25 -0.41
N ILE A 18 -10.62 1.58 -0.16
CA ILE A 18 -11.70 0.61 0.01
C ILE A 18 -12.69 0.80 -1.13
N ALA A 19 -12.98 -0.27 -1.86
CA ALA A 19 -13.87 -0.22 -3.00
C ALA A 19 -14.79 -1.45 -3.05
N ALA A 20 -16.02 -1.22 -3.48
CA ALA A 20 -16.94 -2.28 -3.87
C ALA A 20 -16.77 -2.59 -5.36
N VAL A 21 -16.89 -3.87 -5.71
CA VAL A 21 -16.81 -4.34 -7.10
C VAL A 21 -18.18 -4.78 -7.58
N HIS A 22 -18.62 -4.20 -8.68
CA HIS A 22 -19.87 -4.58 -9.34
C HIS A 22 -19.68 -4.60 -10.86
N LEU A 23 -19.95 -5.74 -11.49
CA LEU A 23 -19.83 -5.92 -12.94
C LEU A 23 -18.51 -5.36 -13.53
N HIS A 24 -17.38 -5.73 -12.92
CA HIS A 24 -16.02 -5.29 -13.28
C HIS A 24 -15.75 -3.77 -13.09
N ARG A 25 -16.66 -3.05 -12.43
CA ARG A 25 -16.47 -1.65 -12.06
C ARG A 25 -16.13 -1.52 -10.59
N LEU A 26 -15.18 -0.64 -10.29
CA LEU A 26 -14.82 -0.27 -8.94
C LEU A 26 -15.61 0.95 -8.50
N LYS A 27 -16.32 0.85 -7.38
CA LYS A 27 -16.92 1.99 -6.70
C LYS A 27 -16.09 2.26 -5.44
N THR A 28 -15.36 3.36 -5.42
CA THR A 28 -14.60 3.78 -4.24
C THR A 28 -15.56 4.13 -3.11
N LEU A 29 -15.36 3.51 -1.96
CA LEU A 29 -16.15 3.75 -0.74
C LEU A 29 -15.39 4.64 0.23
N HIS A 30 -14.06 4.48 0.33
CA HIS A 30 -13.22 5.25 1.24
C HIS A 30 -11.78 5.28 0.73
N GLU A 31 -11.11 6.40 0.95
CA GLU A 31 -9.68 6.57 0.70
C GLU A 31 -9.07 7.34 1.87
N ASP A 32 -7.85 6.95 2.24
CA ASP A 32 -7.06 7.64 3.27
C ASP A 32 -5.58 7.60 2.88
N ARG A 33 -4.82 8.56 3.36
CA ARG A 33 -3.40 8.69 3.10
C ARG A 33 -2.68 9.32 4.28
N GLU A 34 -1.47 8.85 4.56
CA GLU A 34 -0.58 9.43 5.57
C GLU A 34 0.84 9.50 5.02
N VAL A 35 1.48 10.66 5.14
CA VAL A 35 2.89 10.83 4.81
C VAL A 35 3.71 10.36 6.01
N THR A 36 4.37 9.22 5.88
CA THR A 36 5.12 8.57 6.96
C THR A 36 6.63 8.60 6.74
N ARG A 37 7.09 8.89 5.51
CA ARG A 37 8.51 9.00 5.11
C ARG A 37 9.37 7.81 5.53
N LEU A 38 8.82 6.61 5.38
CA LEU A 38 9.46 5.37 5.79
C LEU A 38 10.81 5.15 5.09
N GLY A 39 10.92 5.58 3.83
CA GLY A 39 12.12 5.45 3.02
C GLY A 39 13.24 6.42 3.34
N GLU A 40 12.98 7.54 4.00
CA GLU A 40 13.99 8.58 4.23
C GLU A 40 15.21 8.04 4.99
N SER A 41 15.00 7.36 6.12
CA SER A 41 16.08 6.75 6.88
C SER A 41 16.66 5.51 6.21
N VAL A 42 15.84 4.73 5.50
CA VAL A 42 16.30 3.52 4.79
C VAL A 42 17.34 3.87 3.73
N PHE A 43 17.09 4.89 2.93
CA PHE A 43 18.00 5.30 1.87
C PHE A 43 19.30 5.94 2.40
N GLN A 44 19.27 6.48 3.61
CA GLN A 44 20.45 7.06 4.26
C GLN A 44 21.24 6.03 5.09
N THR A 45 20.55 5.18 5.85
CA THR A 45 21.15 4.30 6.86
C THR A 45 20.90 2.82 6.65
N GLY A 46 20.00 2.44 5.74
CA GLY A 46 19.61 1.06 5.48
C GLY A 46 18.60 0.49 6.50
N VAL A 47 18.10 1.30 7.43
CA VAL A 47 17.10 0.89 8.41
C VAL A 47 15.95 1.90 8.50
N ILE A 48 14.77 1.39 8.84
CA ILE A 48 13.61 2.24 9.13
C ILE A 48 13.81 2.84 10.53
N SER A 49 13.61 4.15 10.65
CA SER A 49 13.70 4.82 11.96
C SER A 49 12.53 4.45 12.87
N PRO A 50 12.73 4.43 14.19
CA PRO A 50 11.63 4.18 15.14
C PRO A 50 10.47 5.15 14.99
N GLU A 51 10.74 6.41 14.67
CA GLU A 51 9.75 7.46 14.45
C GLU A 51 8.88 7.16 13.21
N ALA A 52 9.50 6.75 12.11
CA ALA A 52 8.79 6.38 10.89
C ALA A 52 7.96 5.10 11.08
N MET A 53 8.49 4.11 11.81
CA MET A 53 7.73 2.92 12.20
C MET A 53 6.48 3.30 12.99
N ALA A 54 6.64 4.11 14.03
CA ALA A 54 5.53 4.51 14.90
C ALA A 54 4.47 5.32 14.14
N ALA A 55 4.89 6.23 13.25
CA ALA A 55 3.98 7.00 12.40
C ALA A 55 3.18 6.07 11.47
N THR A 56 3.85 5.10 10.86
CA THR A 56 3.21 4.13 9.97
C THR A 56 2.23 3.25 10.74
N ILE A 57 2.58 2.76 11.91
CA ILE A 57 1.67 1.96 12.76
C ILE A 57 0.43 2.76 13.15
N ARG A 58 0.56 4.04 13.50
CA ARG A 58 -0.61 4.90 13.79
C ARG A 58 -1.53 5.03 12.58
N ALA A 59 -0.98 5.23 11.40
CA ALA A 59 -1.73 5.26 10.16
C ALA A 59 -2.46 3.94 9.89
N LEU A 60 -1.75 2.81 10.00
CA LEU A 60 -2.32 1.48 9.78
C LEU A 60 -3.43 1.13 10.78
N LYS A 61 -3.32 1.54 12.04
CA LYS A 61 -4.42 1.40 13.03
C LYS A 61 -5.65 2.20 12.64
N ARG A 62 -5.48 3.41 12.11
CA ARG A 62 -6.59 4.21 11.57
C ARG A 62 -7.22 3.53 10.35
N PHE A 63 -6.42 3.03 9.44
CA PHE A 63 -6.88 2.29 8.27
C PHE A 63 -7.64 1.01 8.68
N HIS A 64 -7.14 0.31 9.70
CA HIS A 64 -7.80 -0.89 10.22
C HIS A 64 -9.23 -0.59 10.70
N LYS A 65 -9.42 0.50 11.43
CA LYS A 65 -10.76 0.95 11.85
C LYS A 65 -11.67 1.22 10.64
N ALA A 66 -11.16 1.91 9.62
CA ALA A 66 -11.92 2.19 8.40
C ALA A 66 -12.31 0.90 7.67
N VAL A 67 -11.38 -0.06 7.56
CA VAL A 67 -11.63 -1.37 6.95
C VAL A 67 -12.74 -2.12 7.69
N GLN A 68 -12.72 -2.11 9.03
CA GLN A 68 -13.76 -2.74 9.84
C GLN A 68 -15.12 -2.05 9.66
N MET A 69 -15.16 -0.71 9.63
CA MET A 69 -16.40 0.06 9.44
C MET A 69 -17.05 -0.21 8.08
N HIS A 70 -16.27 -0.47 7.04
CA HIS A 70 -16.76 -0.77 5.70
C HIS A 70 -16.97 -2.28 5.45
N VAL A 71 -16.70 -3.10 6.46
CA VAL A 71 -16.89 -4.57 6.40
C VAL A 71 -16.25 -5.16 5.14
N ALA A 72 -14.97 -4.86 4.91
CA ALA A 72 -14.28 -5.35 3.73
C ALA A 72 -14.13 -6.87 3.77
N ASP A 73 -14.53 -7.55 2.69
CA ASP A 73 -14.47 -9.02 2.57
C ASP A 73 -13.04 -9.53 2.48
N LYS A 74 -12.16 -8.73 1.86
CA LYS A 74 -10.72 -9.05 1.74
C LYS A 74 -9.89 -7.80 1.89
N VAL A 75 -8.74 -7.97 2.55
CA VAL A 75 -7.73 -6.93 2.75
C VAL A 75 -6.41 -7.41 2.19
N ARG A 76 -5.75 -6.59 1.40
CA ARG A 76 -4.38 -6.83 0.94
C ARG A 76 -3.49 -5.68 1.36
N VAL A 77 -2.37 -5.99 2.02
CA VAL A 77 -1.37 -5.01 2.45
C VAL A 77 -0.07 -5.31 1.74
N VAL A 78 0.38 -4.38 0.93
CA VAL A 78 1.64 -4.48 0.20
C VAL A 78 2.63 -3.42 0.66
N ALA A 79 3.90 -3.72 0.57
CA ALA A 79 4.99 -2.79 0.82
C ALA A 79 6.01 -2.85 -0.31
N THR A 80 6.64 -1.74 -0.59
CA THR A 80 7.46 -1.56 -1.79
C THR A 80 8.91 -1.20 -1.44
N SER A 81 9.56 -0.29 -2.16
CA SER A 81 11.02 -0.14 -2.18
C SER A 81 11.68 0.04 -0.81
N ALA A 82 11.15 0.88 0.07
CA ALA A 82 11.75 1.07 1.40
C ALA A 82 11.80 -0.23 2.20
N MET A 83 10.73 -1.02 2.16
CA MET A 83 10.66 -2.31 2.84
C MET A 83 11.54 -3.39 2.19
N ARG A 84 11.74 -3.34 0.87
CA ARG A 84 12.68 -4.22 0.19
C ARG A 84 14.12 -3.99 0.64
N ASP A 85 14.47 -2.73 0.87
CA ASP A 85 15.84 -2.30 1.14
C ASP A 85 16.19 -2.24 2.64
N ALA A 86 15.19 -2.21 3.51
CA ALA A 86 15.39 -2.08 4.95
C ALA A 86 15.88 -3.39 5.59
N ARG A 87 17.00 -3.31 6.32
CA ARG A 87 17.52 -4.47 7.09
C ARG A 87 16.61 -4.90 8.24
N ASN A 88 15.81 -3.99 8.78
CA ASN A 88 14.87 -4.24 9.88
C ASN A 88 13.41 -4.38 9.42
N ALA A 89 13.18 -4.68 8.14
CA ALA A 89 11.84 -4.85 7.58
C ALA A 89 11.03 -5.95 8.28
N GLU A 90 11.66 -7.06 8.63
CA GLU A 90 11.00 -8.17 9.33
C GLU A 90 10.44 -7.75 10.70
N ALA A 91 11.23 -7.04 11.48
CA ALA A 91 10.79 -6.53 12.78
C ALA A 91 9.60 -5.58 12.64
N PHE A 92 9.59 -4.75 11.59
CA PHE A 92 8.48 -3.87 11.30
C PHE A 92 7.22 -4.62 10.85
N THR A 93 7.34 -5.63 9.99
CA THR A 93 6.20 -6.46 9.57
C THR A 93 5.57 -7.21 10.75
N GLU A 94 6.36 -7.69 11.69
CA GLU A 94 5.86 -8.29 12.93
C GLU A 94 5.13 -7.28 13.82
N TRP A 95 5.61 -6.04 13.89
CA TRP A 95 4.89 -4.99 14.60
C TRP A 95 3.54 -4.67 13.94
N VAL A 96 3.49 -4.61 12.61
CA VAL A 96 2.22 -4.42 11.87
C VAL A 96 1.25 -5.56 12.18
N ARG A 97 1.72 -6.81 12.15
CA ARG A 97 0.90 -7.98 12.48
C ARG A 97 0.34 -7.90 13.90
N SER A 98 1.16 -7.56 14.87
CA SER A 98 0.75 -7.41 16.28
C SER A 98 -0.28 -6.30 16.46
N ALA A 99 -0.16 -5.20 15.70
CA ALA A 99 -1.02 -4.03 15.85
C ALA A 99 -2.36 -4.14 15.11
N THR A 100 -2.41 -4.88 13.99
CA THR A 100 -3.56 -4.91 13.08
C THR A 100 -4.05 -6.32 12.74
N GLY A 101 -3.26 -7.35 12.99
CA GLY A 101 -3.50 -8.72 12.52
C GLY A 101 -3.18 -8.93 11.03
N TRP A 102 -2.72 -7.91 10.32
CA TRP A 102 -2.43 -7.99 8.90
C TRP A 102 -1.03 -8.53 8.62
N SER A 103 -0.94 -9.38 7.58
CA SER A 103 0.33 -9.77 7.00
C SER A 103 0.71 -8.83 5.89
N VAL A 104 1.94 -8.29 5.93
CA VAL A 104 2.48 -7.40 4.91
C VAL A 104 3.20 -8.23 3.85
N GLU A 105 2.82 -8.04 2.59
CA GLU A 105 3.53 -8.60 1.44
C GLU A 105 4.55 -7.57 0.94
N VAL A 106 5.83 -7.86 1.07
CA VAL A 106 6.88 -7.05 0.44
C VAL A 106 7.00 -7.52 -1.01
N ILE A 107 6.47 -6.73 -1.94
CA ILE A 107 6.42 -7.10 -3.35
C ILE A 107 7.68 -6.66 -4.10
N SER A 108 8.02 -7.40 -5.16
CA SER A 108 9.13 -7.05 -6.06
C SER A 108 8.80 -5.82 -6.91
N GLY A 109 9.83 -5.18 -7.46
CA GLY A 109 9.63 -4.07 -8.41
C GLY A 109 8.86 -4.49 -9.65
N LEU A 110 9.03 -5.72 -10.12
CA LEU A 110 8.28 -6.27 -11.24
C LEU A 110 6.78 -6.42 -10.92
N GLU A 111 6.45 -6.96 -9.74
CA GLU A 111 5.07 -7.09 -9.29
C GLU A 111 4.42 -5.72 -9.04
N GLU A 112 5.17 -4.79 -8.47
CA GLU A 112 4.74 -3.40 -8.31
C GLU A 112 4.37 -2.77 -9.66
N GLY A 113 5.26 -2.89 -10.66
CA GLY A 113 5.00 -2.42 -12.02
C GLY A 113 3.79 -3.07 -12.67
N ARG A 114 3.60 -4.38 -12.47
CA ARG A 114 2.43 -5.11 -12.96
C ARG A 114 1.13 -4.59 -12.36
N LEU A 115 1.10 -4.35 -11.06
CA LEU A 115 -0.09 -3.84 -10.36
C LEU A 115 -0.41 -2.39 -10.76
N ILE A 116 0.61 -1.55 -10.92
CA ILE A 116 0.43 -0.17 -11.38
C ILE A 116 -0.13 -0.16 -12.81
N HIS A 117 0.43 -0.97 -13.71
CA HIS A 117 -0.08 -1.11 -15.07
C HIS A 117 -1.55 -1.57 -15.06
N LEU A 118 -1.89 -2.59 -14.30
CA LEU A 118 -3.26 -3.08 -14.18
C LEU A 118 -4.20 -1.98 -13.68
N GLY A 119 -3.79 -1.22 -12.66
CA GLY A 119 -4.58 -0.10 -12.12
C GLY A 119 -4.86 0.98 -13.15
N VAL A 120 -3.87 1.34 -13.96
CA VAL A 120 -4.01 2.36 -15.01
C VAL A 120 -4.93 1.88 -16.14
N VAL A 121 -4.69 0.68 -16.69
CA VAL A 121 -5.48 0.17 -17.83
C VAL A 121 -6.94 -0.12 -17.48
N THR A 122 -7.26 -0.38 -16.21
CA THR A 122 -8.65 -0.60 -15.79
C THR A 122 -9.43 0.69 -15.57
N HIS A 123 -8.75 1.83 -15.42
CA HIS A 123 -9.37 3.15 -15.20
C HIS A 123 -9.34 4.04 -16.46
N GLU A 124 -8.42 3.80 -17.37
CA GLU A 124 -8.29 4.54 -18.63
C GLU A 124 -9.17 3.94 -19.73
N VAL A 125 -10.23 4.64 -20.07
CA VAL A 125 -11.06 4.28 -21.22
C VAL A 125 -10.40 4.83 -22.49
N GLY A 126 -9.77 3.95 -23.30
CA GLY A 126 -9.30 4.33 -24.62
C GLY A 126 -7.82 4.11 -24.94
N ALA A 127 -7.01 3.62 -24.03
CA ALA A 127 -5.63 3.23 -24.34
C ALA A 127 -5.60 1.94 -25.19
N ARG A 128 -5.73 2.11 -26.50
CA ARG A 128 -5.55 1.03 -27.49
C ARG A 128 -4.15 1.11 -28.08
N GLY A 129 -3.43 -0.01 -28.09
CA GLY A 129 -2.12 -0.13 -28.69
C GLY A 129 -0.98 -0.12 -27.68
N ARG A 130 0.26 0.10 -28.16
CA ARG A 130 1.44 0.17 -27.28
C ARG A 130 1.47 1.47 -26.51
N CYS A 131 1.59 1.38 -25.22
CA CYS A 131 1.76 2.54 -24.33
C CYS A 131 2.98 2.35 -23.42
N VAL A 132 3.56 3.45 -22.97
CA VAL A 132 4.59 3.48 -21.94
C VAL A 132 3.96 4.08 -20.69
N LEU A 133 4.08 3.36 -19.59
CA LEU A 133 3.66 3.83 -18.28
C LEU A 133 4.89 4.25 -17.49
N ILE A 134 4.90 5.46 -16.96
CA ILE A 134 5.96 5.98 -16.11
C ILE A 134 5.36 6.27 -14.73
N ASP A 135 5.91 5.61 -13.70
CA ASP A 135 5.57 5.86 -12.30
C ASP A 135 6.76 6.49 -11.58
N LEU A 136 6.52 7.65 -10.96
CA LEU A 136 7.52 8.36 -10.17
C LEU A 136 7.15 8.24 -8.70
N GLY A 137 7.88 7.40 -7.99
CA GLY A 137 7.69 7.16 -6.56
C GLY A 137 8.65 7.95 -5.66
N GLY A 138 8.54 7.74 -4.34
CA GLY A 138 9.38 8.37 -3.33
C GLY A 138 10.71 7.65 -3.05
N GLY A 139 10.96 6.56 -3.76
CA GLY A 139 12.14 5.75 -3.58
C GLY A 139 12.99 5.58 -4.82
#